data_954e6130acefce8ef6868fb0f6f0e660
#
_entry.id   954e6130acefce8ef6868fb0f6f0e660
#
_cell.length_a   1.000
_cell.length_b   1.000
_cell.length_c   1.000
_cell.angle_alpha   90.00
_cell.angle_beta   90.00
_cell.angle_gamma   90.00
#
_symmetry.space_group_name_H-M   'P 1'
#
loop_
_entity.id
_entity.type
_entity.pdbx_description
1 polymer ?
#
loop_
_entity_poly.entity_id
_entity_poly.type
_entity_poly.pdbx_seq_one_letter_code
_entity_poly.pdbx_strand_id
1 'polypeptide(L)' 'MDQNVLYHGQRLTLTRFWATGEPCLWITDPEQIGMPKMEFVGGHPDEYCIFLKNLTKSELAQITSLNGAPLDVKEELSDI' A
#
# COMPACT_ATOMS: atom_id res chain seq x y z
N MET A 1 3.60 -9.31 -8.65
CA MET A 1 4.07 -9.94 -7.42
C MET A 1 3.93 -8.97 -6.26
N ASP A 2 3.43 -9.44 -5.13
CA ASP A 2 3.27 -8.58 -3.95
C ASP A 2 4.61 -8.26 -3.33
N GLN A 3 4.77 -7.04 -2.82
CA GLN A 3 6.01 -6.60 -2.20
C GLN A 3 5.72 -5.90 -0.88
N ASN A 4 6.48 -6.27 0.15
CA ASN A 4 6.40 -5.56 1.43
C ASN A 4 7.18 -4.26 1.35
N VAL A 5 6.56 -3.18 1.83
CA VAL A 5 7.15 -1.84 1.81
C VAL A 5 6.94 -1.16 3.15
N LEU A 6 7.61 -0.02 3.36
CA LEU A 6 7.36 0.85 4.51
C LEU A 6 6.65 2.11 4.05
N TYR A 7 5.63 2.53 4.80
CA TYR A 7 4.91 3.76 4.58
C TYR A 7 4.47 4.29 5.94
N HIS A 8 4.87 5.53 6.27
CA HIS A 8 4.64 6.12 7.59
C HIS A 8 5.12 5.22 8.74
N GLY A 9 6.29 4.59 8.54
CA GLY A 9 6.84 3.69 9.54
C GLY A 9 6.10 2.37 9.70
N GLN A 10 5.12 2.11 8.88
CA GLN A 10 4.32 0.89 8.93
C GLN A 10 4.67 -0.05 7.78
N ARG A 11 4.69 -1.34 8.06
CA ARG A 11 4.92 -2.36 7.05
C ARG A 11 3.60 -2.69 6.35
N LEU A 12 3.51 -2.39 5.06
CA LEU A 12 2.33 -2.65 4.26
C LEU A 12 2.73 -3.49 3.04
N THR A 13 1.74 -4.05 2.36
CA THR A 13 1.98 -4.83 1.14
C THR A 13 1.57 -4.02 -0.08
N LEU A 14 2.53 -3.74 -0.95
CA LEU A 14 2.27 -3.10 -2.26
C LEU A 14 1.77 -4.20 -3.20
N THR A 15 0.55 -4.04 -3.70
CA THR A 15 -0.10 -5.04 -4.55
C THR A 15 -1.14 -4.37 -5.44
N ARG A 16 -1.90 -5.18 -6.16
CA ARG A 16 -3.06 -4.70 -6.91
C ARG A 16 -4.33 -5.23 -6.28
N PHE A 17 -5.34 -4.34 -6.18
CA PHE A 17 -6.64 -4.74 -5.64
C PHE A 17 -7.26 -5.80 -6.56
N TRP A 18 -7.64 -6.93 -6.01
CA TRP A 18 -8.11 -8.08 -6.78
C TRP A 18 -9.38 -7.79 -7.61
N ALA A 19 -10.23 -6.88 -7.14
CA ALA A 19 -11.50 -6.59 -7.83
C ALA A 19 -11.33 -5.67 -9.05
N THR A 20 -10.33 -4.77 -9.04
CA THR A 20 -10.19 -3.74 -10.07
C THR A 20 -8.81 -3.72 -10.74
N GLY A 21 -7.82 -4.37 -10.15
CA GLY A 21 -6.44 -4.30 -10.62
C GLY A 21 -5.72 -3.01 -10.27
N GLU A 22 -6.35 -2.13 -9.49
CA GLU A 22 -5.74 -0.86 -9.10
C GLU A 22 -4.61 -1.07 -8.11
N PRO A 23 -3.48 -0.33 -8.25
CA PRO A 23 -2.39 -0.41 -7.29
C PRO A 23 -2.81 0.09 -5.92
N CYS A 24 -2.43 -0.63 -4.88
CA CYS A 24 -2.79 -0.25 -3.51
C CYS A 24 -1.74 -0.74 -2.51
N LEU A 25 -1.81 -0.16 -1.30
CA LEU A 25 -1.09 -0.65 -0.14
C LEU A 25 -2.08 -1.42 0.72
N TRP A 26 -1.88 -2.72 0.85
CA TRP A 26 -2.76 -3.60 1.61
C TRP A 26 -2.38 -3.56 3.08
N ILE A 27 -3.37 -3.36 3.96
CA ILE A 27 -3.15 -3.29 5.39
C ILE A 27 -3.34 -4.68 5.98
N THR A 28 -2.25 -5.24 6.50
CA THR A 28 -2.22 -6.61 6.99
C THR A 28 -2.32 -6.71 8.52
N ASP A 29 -2.18 -5.60 9.23
CA ASP A 29 -2.17 -5.58 10.68
C ASP A 29 -3.38 -4.78 11.20
N PRO A 30 -4.27 -5.38 12.01
CA PRO A 30 -5.41 -4.67 12.58
C PRO A 30 -5.03 -3.41 13.38
N GLU A 31 -3.81 -3.37 13.94
CA GLU A 31 -3.35 -2.20 14.69
C GLU A 31 -3.06 -1.01 13.80
N GLN A 32 -2.97 -1.21 12.49
CA GLN A 32 -2.74 -0.14 11.51
C GLN A 32 -4.04 0.51 11.03
N ILE A 33 -5.18 0.06 11.51
CA ILE A 33 -6.47 0.65 11.16
C ILE A 33 -6.51 2.09 11.65
N GLY A 34 -6.91 3.01 10.75
CA GLY A 34 -6.93 4.44 11.06
C GLY A 34 -5.86 5.25 10.36
N MET A 35 -5.04 4.63 9.49
CA MET A 35 -4.09 5.37 8.68
C MET A 35 -4.79 6.33 7.73
N PRO A 36 -4.16 7.48 7.39
CA PRO A 36 -4.74 8.42 6.44
C PRO A 36 -5.05 7.77 5.09
N LYS A 37 -6.18 8.14 4.50
CA LYS A 37 -6.64 7.68 3.18
C LYS A 37 -6.90 6.17 3.08
N MET A 38 -6.97 5.49 4.20
CA MET A 38 -7.33 4.09 4.27
C MET A 38 -8.80 3.91 3.89
N GLU A 39 -9.11 2.91 3.07
CA GLU A 39 -10.48 2.60 2.67
C GLU A 39 -10.84 1.16 3.05
N PHE A 40 -12.06 0.99 3.53
CA PHE A 40 -12.61 -0.33 3.82
C PHE A 40 -13.01 -1.00 2.51
N VAL A 41 -12.54 -2.23 2.29
CA VAL A 41 -12.82 -2.97 1.04
C VAL A 41 -13.56 -4.28 1.26
N GLY A 42 -14.06 -4.51 2.46
CA GLY A 42 -14.86 -5.69 2.77
C GLY A 42 -14.06 -6.80 3.44
N GLY A 43 -14.61 -7.99 3.44
CA GLY A 43 -13.93 -9.17 3.97
C GLY A 43 -14.30 -9.55 5.38
N HIS A 44 -13.90 -10.76 5.78
CA HIS A 44 -14.05 -11.30 7.14
C HIS A 44 -12.76 -12.05 7.49
N PRO A 45 -11.88 -11.45 8.32
CA PRO A 45 -12.02 -10.14 8.99
C PRO A 45 -11.99 -8.97 8.01
N ASP A 46 -12.35 -7.78 8.51
CA ASP A 46 -12.40 -6.58 7.70
C ASP A 46 -11.06 -6.30 7.04
N GLU A 47 -11.09 -5.97 5.75
CA GLU A 47 -9.91 -5.68 4.96
C GLU A 47 -9.90 -4.20 4.58
N TYR A 48 -8.69 -3.61 4.57
CA TYR A 48 -8.49 -2.19 4.27
C TYR A 48 -7.32 -2.04 3.32
N CYS A 49 -7.34 -0.98 2.51
CA CYS A 49 -6.21 -0.64 1.68
C CYS A 49 -6.15 0.87 1.42
N ILE A 50 -4.96 1.32 0.96
CA ILE A 50 -4.75 2.70 0.53
C ILE A 50 -4.47 2.65 -0.97
N PHE A 51 -5.38 3.20 -1.78
CA PHE A 51 -5.19 3.22 -3.22
C PHE A 51 -4.14 4.27 -3.61
N LEU A 52 -3.17 3.90 -4.42
CA LEU A 52 -2.09 4.82 -4.80
C LEU A 52 -2.60 6.01 -5.60
N LYS A 53 -3.70 5.87 -6.32
CA LYS A 53 -4.31 6.97 -7.08
C LYS A 53 -4.75 8.13 -6.18
N ASN A 54 -4.96 7.87 -4.90
CA ASN A 54 -5.40 8.89 -3.93
C ASN A 54 -4.22 9.56 -3.23
N LEU A 55 -2.98 9.12 -3.50
CA LEU A 55 -1.80 9.67 -2.88
C LEU A 55 -1.18 10.76 -3.76
N THR A 56 -0.66 11.81 -3.12
CA THR A 56 0.08 12.86 -3.81
C THR A 56 1.46 12.35 -4.20
N LYS A 57 2.18 13.10 -5.05
CA LYS A 57 3.58 12.77 -5.40
C LYS A 57 4.45 12.71 -4.16
N SER A 58 4.24 13.64 -3.22
CA SER A 58 4.98 13.67 -1.95
C SER A 58 4.72 12.41 -1.13
N GLU A 59 3.47 11.98 -1.05
CA GLU A 59 3.10 10.77 -0.32
C GLU A 59 3.66 9.52 -0.98
N LEU A 60 3.61 9.44 -2.32
CA LEU A 60 4.20 8.31 -3.04
C LEU A 60 5.71 8.20 -2.80
N ALA A 61 6.39 9.34 -2.68
CA ALA A 61 7.82 9.37 -2.41
C ALA A 61 8.18 8.86 -1.00
N GLN A 62 7.21 8.78 -0.10
CA GLN A 62 7.40 8.26 1.26
C GLN A 62 7.32 6.74 1.33
N ILE A 63 6.93 6.08 0.25
CA ILE A 63 6.90 4.62 0.18
C ILE A 63 8.33 4.15 -0.09
N THR A 64 8.88 3.35 0.82
CA THR A 64 10.26 2.87 0.71
C THR A 64 10.32 1.35 0.82
N SER A 65 11.50 0.78 0.51
CA SER A 65 11.76 -0.62 0.80
C SER A 65 11.80 -0.85 2.31
N LEU A 66 11.81 -2.12 2.74
CA LEU A 66 11.82 -2.46 4.17
C LEU A 66 13.04 -1.93 4.91
N ASN A 67 14.15 -1.69 4.22
CA ASN A 67 15.35 -1.11 4.83
C ASN A 67 15.41 0.41 4.70
N GLY A 68 14.34 1.04 4.24
CA GLY A 68 14.24 2.49 4.12
C GLY A 68 14.83 3.10 2.87
N ALA A 69 15.32 2.28 1.93
CA ALA A 69 15.87 2.78 0.67
C ALA A 69 14.74 3.31 -0.24
N PRO A 70 15.03 4.33 -1.07
CA PRO A 70 14.05 4.82 -2.04
C PRO A 70 13.53 3.71 -2.94
N LEU A 71 12.24 3.77 -3.24
CA LEU A 71 11.56 2.77 -4.06
C LEU A 71 10.84 3.46 -5.22
N ASP A 72 11.10 3.01 -6.45
CA ASP A 72 10.34 3.50 -7.59
C ASP A 72 9.05 2.69 -7.69
N VAL A 73 7.97 3.27 -7.19
CA VAL A 73 6.67 2.60 -7.14
C VAL A 73 6.17 2.22 -8.52
N LYS A 74 6.42 3.05 -9.53
CA LYS A 74 5.98 2.75 -10.91
C LYS A 74 6.70 1.54 -11.47
N GLU A 75 8.00 1.43 -11.22
CA GLU A 75 8.79 0.29 -11.67
C GLU A 75 8.36 -0.98 -10.96
N GLU A 76 8.17 -0.90 -9.64
CA GLU A 76 7.72 -2.06 -8.85
C GLU A 76 6.33 -2.53 -9.30
N LEU A 77 5.44 -1.61 -9.63
CA LEU A 77 4.10 -1.96 -10.10
C LEU A 77 4.09 -2.65 -11.45
N SER A 78 5.10 -2.41 -12.29
CA SER A 78 5.18 -3.08 -13.58
C SER A 78 5.43 -4.58 -13.46
N ASP A 79 5.94 -5.03 -12.32
CA ASP A 79 6.25 -6.43 -12.04
C ASP A 79 5.11 -7.17 -11.31
N ILE A 80 4.04 -6.47 -10.99
CA ILE A 80 2.90 -7.04 -10.24
C ILE A 80 1.80 -7.55 -11.17
#